data_f3c974ec063a7b13d17d76859aad5f32
#
_entry.id   f3c974ec063a7b13d17d76859aad5f32
#
_cell.length_a   1.000
_cell.length_b   1.000
_cell.length_c   1.000
_cell.angle_alpha   90.00
_cell.angle_beta   90.00
_cell.angle_gamma   90.00
#
_symmetry.space_group_name_H-M   'P 1'
#
loop_
_entity.id
_entity.type
_entity.pdbx_description
1 polymer ?
#
loop_
_entity_poly.entity_id
_entity_poly.type
_entity_poly.pdbx_seq_one_letter_code
_entity_poly.pdbx_strand_id
1 'polypeptide(L)'
;PLPENRKLIRTGNIRFEVSSLAETKAAVEAWAKRFDGYVSDFSEDGRSLGMTVHIPSSAFDDAMSSSGAIGKIVSKSADSVDVTDRFYDLDSRLATRRVLLERLQSYLREAKNIKDMLEIETKINDITAEIEQMQGQFNRLSKQIDYSEIYIEAHLPYNHAEDRGFIFPDLKSAFIEFCETVVGFFTNFVFVVLYIIIFGIPILCVVFLLYWICFGKIGVLRKLFGKIRAGKKEK
;
A
#
# COMPACT_ATOMS: atom_id res chain seq x y z
N PRO A 1 2.59 -25.60 -32.04
CA PRO A 1 1.16 -25.78 -31.74
C PRO A 1 1.06 -26.49 -30.40
N LEU A 2 0.37 -25.82 -29.44
CA LEU A 2 0.05 -26.46 -28.16
C LEU A 2 -0.95 -27.60 -28.44
N PRO A 3 -0.85 -28.77 -27.79
CA PRO A 3 -1.83 -29.81 -27.98
C PRO A 3 -3.22 -29.27 -27.61
N GLU A 4 -4.20 -29.51 -28.48
CA GLU A 4 -5.57 -28.96 -28.46
C GLU A 4 -6.38 -29.25 -27.18
N ASN A 5 -5.85 -29.99 -26.21
CA ASN A 5 -6.58 -30.48 -25.04
C ASN A 5 -6.07 -29.91 -23.70
N ARG A 6 -5.27 -28.84 -23.70
CA ARG A 6 -4.82 -28.23 -22.46
C ARG A 6 -5.88 -27.31 -21.87
N LYS A 7 -6.06 -27.41 -20.55
CA LYS A 7 -6.91 -26.51 -19.76
C LYS A 7 -6.03 -25.41 -19.19
N LEU A 8 -6.11 -24.23 -19.78
CA LEU A 8 -5.28 -23.08 -19.41
C LEU A 8 -6.14 -22.01 -18.78
N ILE A 9 -5.70 -21.48 -17.64
CA ILE A 9 -6.21 -20.21 -17.09
C ILE A 9 -5.29 -19.12 -17.60
N ARG A 10 -5.86 -18.12 -18.28
CA ARG A 10 -5.13 -17.01 -18.85
C ARG A 10 -5.53 -15.71 -18.18
N THR A 11 -4.55 -14.91 -17.79
CA THR A 11 -4.76 -13.59 -17.22
C THR A 11 -3.93 -12.56 -17.96
N GLY A 12 -4.51 -11.39 -18.18
CA GLY A 12 -3.86 -10.24 -18.79
C GLY A 12 -3.81 -9.06 -17.85
N ASN A 13 -2.73 -8.29 -17.89
CA ASN A 13 -2.65 -7.01 -17.21
C ASN A 13 -2.23 -5.95 -18.21
N ILE A 14 -3.01 -4.88 -18.33
CA ILE A 14 -2.73 -3.79 -19.24
C ILE A 14 -2.85 -2.47 -18.50
N ARG A 15 -1.81 -1.66 -18.58
CA ARG A 15 -1.81 -0.30 -18.03
C ARG A 15 -1.75 0.72 -19.17
N PHE A 16 -2.67 1.67 -19.14
CA PHE A 16 -2.78 2.75 -20.13
C PHE A 16 -2.49 4.12 -19.51
N GLU A 17 -1.91 4.98 -20.33
CA GLU A 17 -1.93 6.43 -20.14
C GLU A 17 -2.98 7.01 -21.08
N VAL A 18 -3.96 7.74 -20.53
CA VAL A 18 -5.16 8.18 -21.24
C VAL A 18 -5.48 9.65 -20.95
N SER A 19 -6.12 10.34 -21.87
CA SER A 19 -6.51 11.75 -21.72
C SER A 19 -7.85 11.96 -20.99
N SER A 20 -8.72 10.92 -20.97
CA SER A 20 -10.05 10.98 -20.35
C SER A 20 -10.43 9.61 -19.81
N LEU A 21 -10.76 9.53 -18.53
CA LEU A 21 -11.19 8.27 -17.89
C LEU A 21 -12.57 7.83 -18.39
N ALA A 22 -13.50 8.78 -18.58
CA ALA A 22 -14.85 8.48 -19.04
C ALA A 22 -14.88 7.91 -20.49
N GLU A 23 -14.07 8.50 -21.38
CA GLU A 23 -13.94 7.98 -22.76
C GLU A 23 -13.27 6.61 -22.76
N THR A 24 -12.27 6.40 -21.91
CA THR A 24 -11.57 5.12 -21.76
C THR A 24 -12.51 4.03 -21.27
N LYS A 25 -13.37 4.32 -20.29
CA LYS A 25 -14.38 3.38 -19.81
C LYS A 25 -15.29 2.91 -20.96
N ALA A 26 -15.85 3.85 -21.72
CA ALA A 26 -16.69 3.51 -22.87
C ALA A 26 -15.94 2.71 -23.95
N ALA A 27 -14.67 3.05 -24.20
CA ALA A 27 -13.81 2.33 -25.14
C ALA A 27 -13.53 0.90 -24.69
N VAL A 28 -13.24 0.67 -23.39
CA VAL A 28 -13.04 -0.66 -22.81
C VAL A 28 -14.30 -1.51 -22.87
N GLU A 29 -15.47 -0.93 -22.56
CA GLU A 29 -16.74 -1.65 -22.65
C GLU A 29 -17.07 -2.05 -24.12
N ALA A 30 -16.84 -1.15 -25.07
CA ALA A 30 -17.03 -1.45 -26.50
C ALA A 30 -16.02 -2.50 -26.99
N TRP A 31 -14.77 -2.42 -26.53
CA TRP A 31 -13.74 -3.38 -26.86
C TRP A 31 -14.08 -4.77 -26.29
N ALA A 32 -14.51 -4.88 -25.03
CA ALA A 32 -14.93 -6.13 -24.42
C ALA A 32 -16.07 -6.79 -25.21
N LYS A 33 -17.11 -6.01 -25.55
CA LYS A 33 -18.27 -6.49 -26.35
C LYS A 33 -17.88 -7.01 -27.73
N ARG A 34 -16.85 -6.43 -28.36
CA ARG A 34 -16.37 -6.90 -29.68
C ARG A 34 -15.82 -8.32 -29.66
N PHE A 35 -15.38 -8.79 -28.50
CA PHE A 35 -14.87 -10.14 -28.29
C PHE A 35 -15.84 -11.04 -27.49
N ASP A 36 -17.13 -10.72 -27.47
CA ASP A 36 -18.16 -11.42 -26.69
C ASP A 36 -17.83 -11.48 -25.19
N GLY A 37 -17.07 -10.51 -24.69
CA GLY A 37 -16.69 -10.34 -23.29
C GLY A 37 -17.59 -9.36 -22.55
N TYR A 38 -17.34 -9.25 -21.26
CA TYR A 38 -18.06 -8.33 -20.38
C TYR A 38 -17.15 -7.78 -19.29
N VAL A 39 -17.53 -6.63 -18.74
CA VAL A 39 -16.87 -6.02 -17.58
C VAL A 39 -17.56 -6.52 -16.32
N SER A 40 -16.80 -7.08 -15.37
CA SER A 40 -17.32 -7.60 -14.11
C SER A 40 -17.21 -6.63 -12.96
N ASP A 41 -16.17 -5.80 -12.97
CA ASP A 41 -15.90 -4.84 -11.91
C ASP A 41 -15.24 -3.60 -12.49
N PHE A 42 -15.52 -2.43 -11.87
CA PHE A 42 -14.77 -1.22 -12.14
C PHE A 42 -14.64 -0.37 -10.87
N SER A 43 -13.52 0.30 -10.74
CA SER A 43 -13.28 1.31 -9.73
C SER A 43 -12.68 2.54 -10.38
N GLU A 44 -13.11 3.72 -9.94
CA GLU A 44 -12.63 4.99 -10.45
C GLU A 44 -12.28 5.90 -9.26
N ASP A 45 -11.08 6.44 -9.29
CA ASP A 45 -10.70 7.57 -8.45
C ASP A 45 -10.36 8.75 -9.37
N GLY A 46 -10.25 9.96 -8.84
CA GLY A 46 -10.15 11.17 -9.68
C GLY A 46 -9.02 11.16 -10.72
N ARG A 47 -8.08 10.20 -10.71
CA ARG A 47 -6.93 10.12 -11.63
C ARG A 47 -6.69 8.75 -12.23
N SER A 48 -7.36 7.72 -11.75
CA SER A 48 -7.20 6.35 -12.24
C SER A 48 -8.53 5.63 -12.40
N LEU A 49 -8.57 4.70 -13.33
CA LEU A 49 -9.68 3.80 -13.61
C LEU A 49 -9.13 2.38 -13.62
N GLY A 50 -9.65 1.52 -12.75
CA GLY A 50 -9.41 0.08 -12.74
C GLY A 50 -10.63 -0.66 -13.27
N MET A 51 -10.46 -1.62 -14.17
CA MET A 51 -11.52 -2.45 -14.71
C MET A 51 -11.08 -3.90 -14.83
N THR A 52 -11.99 -4.83 -14.50
CA THR A 52 -11.79 -6.26 -14.74
C THR A 52 -12.71 -6.69 -15.88
N VAL A 53 -12.10 -7.22 -16.93
CA VAL A 53 -12.81 -7.65 -18.15
C VAL A 53 -12.66 -9.15 -18.31
N HIS A 54 -13.77 -9.84 -18.56
CA HIS A 54 -13.79 -11.26 -18.90
C HIS A 54 -14.02 -11.43 -20.40
N ILE A 55 -13.12 -12.17 -21.05
CA ILE A 55 -13.15 -12.45 -22.50
C ILE A 55 -13.05 -13.96 -22.68
N PRO A 56 -13.82 -14.56 -23.60
CA PRO A 56 -13.64 -15.96 -23.96
C PRO A 56 -12.18 -16.30 -24.23
N SER A 57 -11.67 -17.39 -23.64
CA SER A 57 -10.24 -17.74 -23.71
C SER A 57 -9.75 -17.94 -25.15
N SER A 58 -10.63 -18.30 -26.08
CA SER A 58 -10.32 -18.41 -27.51
C SER A 58 -9.99 -17.06 -28.17
N ALA A 59 -10.57 -15.97 -27.66
CA ALA A 59 -10.36 -14.61 -28.19
C ALA A 59 -9.28 -13.80 -27.44
N PHE A 60 -8.66 -14.38 -26.40
CA PHE A 60 -7.74 -13.68 -25.50
C PHE A 60 -6.55 -13.06 -26.25
N ASP A 61 -5.88 -13.80 -27.15
CA ASP A 61 -4.69 -13.32 -27.85
C ASP A 61 -5.04 -12.16 -28.80
N ASP A 62 -6.18 -12.26 -29.49
CA ASP A 62 -6.68 -11.21 -30.40
C ASP A 62 -7.11 -9.98 -29.62
N ALA A 63 -7.77 -10.17 -28.48
CA ALA A 63 -8.15 -9.09 -27.59
C ALA A 63 -6.91 -8.37 -27.04
N MET A 64 -5.94 -9.11 -26.50
CA MET A 64 -4.70 -8.53 -26.02
C MET A 64 -3.98 -7.76 -27.14
N SER A 65 -3.89 -8.31 -28.34
CA SER A 65 -3.21 -7.67 -29.49
C SER A 65 -3.89 -6.37 -29.91
N SER A 66 -5.21 -6.29 -29.87
CA SER A 66 -6.01 -5.12 -30.27
C SER A 66 -6.14 -4.04 -29.20
N SER A 67 -5.66 -4.28 -27.98
CA SER A 67 -5.83 -3.37 -26.83
C SER A 67 -5.23 -1.97 -27.05
N GLY A 68 -4.25 -1.83 -27.97
CA GLY A 68 -3.65 -0.53 -28.29
C GLY A 68 -4.60 0.51 -28.88
N ALA A 69 -5.81 0.11 -29.31
CA ALA A 69 -6.84 1.03 -29.78
C ALA A 69 -7.53 1.81 -28.64
N ILE A 70 -7.39 1.37 -27.38
CA ILE A 70 -8.02 1.98 -26.20
C ILE A 70 -7.24 3.21 -25.73
N GLY A 71 -5.90 3.16 -25.79
CA GLY A 71 -5.04 4.24 -25.29
C GLY A 71 -3.56 3.89 -25.45
N LYS A 72 -2.70 4.79 -24.97
CA LYS A 72 -1.26 4.58 -25.00
C LYS A 72 -0.88 3.51 -23.96
N ILE A 73 -0.40 2.35 -24.41
CA ILE A 73 0.03 1.27 -23.52
C ILE A 73 1.32 1.67 -22.80
N VAL A 74 1.30 1.67 -21.48
CA VAL A 74 2.47 1.85 -20.62
C VAL A 74 3.12 0.51 -20.29
N SER A 75 2.30 -0.50 -19.95
CA SER A 75 2.76 -1.86 -19.72
C SER A 75 1.68 -2.85 -20.12
N LYS A 76 2.12 -4.01 -20.60
CA LYS A 76 1.23 -5.13 -20.96
C LYS A 76 1.92 -6.44 -20.63
N SER A 77 1.24 -7.31 -19.88
CA SER A 77 1.68 -8.67 -19.60
C SER A 77 0.53 -9.65 -19.78
N ALA A 78 0.88 -10.89 -20.08
CA ALA A 78 -0.04 -12.00 -20.16
C ALA A 78 0.60 -13.21 -19.51
N ASP A 79 -0.16 -13.85 -18.62
CA ASP A 79 0.24 -15.05 -17.90
C ASP A 79 -0.69 -16.20 -18.25
N SER A 80 -0.17 -17.42 -18.21
CA SER A 80 -0.94 -18.62 -18.49
C SER A 80 -0.54 -19.74 -17.53
N VAL A 81 -1.52 -20.31 -16.84
CA VAL A 81 -1.34 -21.42 -15.90
C VAL A 81 -2.01 -22.66 -16.45
N ASP A 82 -1.22 -23.73 -16.60
CA ASP A 82 -1.76 -25.05 -17.00
C ASP A 82 -2.41 -25.72 -15.79
N VAL A 83 -3.71 -25.96 -15.87
CA VAL A 83 -4.53 -26.60 -14.84
C VAL A 83 -5.15 -27.92 -15.31
N THR A 84 -4.61 -28.49 -16.39
CA THR A 84 -5.13 -29.68 -17.03
C THR A 84 -5.28 -30.84 -16.04
N ASP A 85 -4.21 -31.14 -15.30
CA ASP A 85 -4.22 -32.23 -14.32
C ASP A 85 -5.23 -31.99 -13.21
N ARG A 86 -5.29 -30.75 -12.72
CA ARG A 86 -6.23 -30.35 -11.66
C ARG A 86 -7.69 -30.47 -12.12
N PHE A 87 -7.97 -30.13 -13.37
CA PHE A 87 -9.31 -30.21 -13.94
C PHE A 87 -9.76 -31.66 -14.02
N TYR A 88 -8.95 -32.56 -14.60
CA TYR A 88 -9.29 -33.97 -14.74
C TYR A 88 -9.30 -34.75 -13.42
N ASP A 89 -8.41 -34.39 -12.46
CA ASP A 89 -8.46 -34.98 -11.11
C ASP A 89 -9.79 -34.65 -10.42
N LEU A 90 -10.20 -33.39 -10.47
CA LEU A 90 -11.46 -32.95 -9.84
C LEU A 90 -12.67 -33.59 -10.51
N ASP A 91 -12.70 -33.70 -11.84
CA ASP A 91 -13.75 -34.35 -12.59
C ASP A 91 -13.85 -35.86 -12.23
N SER A 92 -12.73 -36.56 -12.18
CA SER A 92 -12.66 -37.97 -11.80
C SER A 92 -13.14 -38.22 -10.36
N ARG A 93 -12.74 -37.34 -9.43
CA ARG A 93 -13.22 -37.42 -8.03
C ARG A 93 -14.71 -37.19 -7.92
N LEU A 94 -15.26 -36.23 -8.64
CA LEU A 94 -16.69 -35.98 -8.70
C LEU A 94 -17.45 -37.19 -9.22
N ALA A 95 -16.98 -37.77 -10.32
CA ALA A 95 -17.59 -39.00 -10.87
C ALA A 95 -17.58 -40.14 -9.85
N THR A 96 -16.44 -40.36 -9.18
CA THR A 96 -16.34 -41.41 -8.13
C THR A 96 -17.29 -41.17 -6.96
N ARG A 97 -17.43 -39.93 -6.49
CA ARG A 97 -18.34 -39.60 -5.39
C ARG A 97 -19.79 -39.76 -5.78
N ARG A 98 -20.17 -39.41 -7.01
CA ARG A 98 -21.54 -39.65 -7.53
C ARG A 98 -21.89 -41.15 -7.57
N VAL A 99 -20.97 -41.98 -8.05
CA VAL A 99 -21.17 -43.45 -8.04
C VAL A 99 -21.30 -43.98 -6.61
N LEU A 100 -20.52 -43.46 -5.65
CA LEU A 100 -20.65 -43.84 -4.25
C LEU A 100 -22.02 -43.44 -3.69
N LEU A 101 -22.48 -42.23 -4.00
CA LEU A 101 -23.82 -41.77 -3.59
C LEU A 101 -24.92 -42.68 -4.12
N GLU A 102 -24.88 -43.05 -5.39
CA GLU A 102 -25.86 -43.98 -5.99
C GLU A 102 -25.88 -45.36 -5.28
N ARG A 103 -24.68 -45.87 -4.94
CA ARG A 103 -24.60 -47.14 -4.17
C ARG A 103 -25.19 -47.00 -2.77
N LEU A 104 -24.89 -45.93 -2.06
CA LEU A 104 -25.46 -45.68 -0.73
C LEU A 104 -26.99 -45.55 -0.79
N GLN A 105 -27.52 -44.87 -1.80
CA GLN A 105 -28.96 -44.78 -2.04
C GLN A 105 -29.58 -46.16 -2.36
N SER A 106 -28.83 -47.04 -3.05
CA SER A 106 -29.31 -48.44 -3.25
C SER A 106 -29.34 -49.21 -1.93
N TYR A 107 -28.29 -49.13 -1.12
CA TYR A 107 -28.25 -49.77 0.19
C TYR A 107 -29.33 -49.25 1.13
N LEU A 108 -29.65 -47.97 1.09
CA LEU A 108 -30.73 -47.37 1.87
C LEU A 108 -32.09 -48.01 1.52
N ARG A 109 -32.34 -48.27 0.23
CA ARG A 109 -33.60 -48.96 -0.23
C ARG A 109 -33.68 -50.40 0.21
N GLU A 110 -32.55 -51.06 0.43
CA GLU A 110 -32.48 -52.48 0.83
C GLU A 110 -32.43 -52.67 2.36
N ALA A 111 -32.11 -51.61 3.10
CA ALA A 111 -31.97 -51.64 4.55
C ALA A 111 -33.28 -51.98 5.24
N LYS A 112 -33.24 -52.93 6.18
CA LYS A 112 -34.41 -53.41 6.93
C LYS A 112 -34.41 -52.94 8.38
N ASN A 113 -33.27 -52.45 8.87
CA ASN A 113 -33.11 -52.04 10.24
C ASN A 113 -33.00 -50.50 10.31
N ILE A 114 -33.75 -49.90 11.23
CA ILE A 114 -33.76 -48.42 11.40
C ILE A 114 -32.37 -47.88 11.74
N LYS A 115 -31.57 -48.60 12.50
CA LYS A 115 -30.20 -48.16 12.85
C LYS A 115 -29.32 -48.07 11.60
N ASP A 116 -29.38 -49.09 10.74
CA ASP A 116 -28.58 -49.12 9.50
C ASP A 116 -29.05 -48.02 8.53
N MET A 117 -30.37 -47.77 8.47
CA MET A 117 -30.93 -46.67 7.66
C MET A 117 -30.38 -45.30 8.10
N LEU A 118 -30.38 -45.01 9.41
CA LEU A 118 -29.86 -43.75 9.94
C LEU A 118 -28.35 -43.59 9.68
N GLU A 119 -27.58 -44.67 9.78
CA GLU A 119 -26.15 -44.64 9.49
C GLU A 119 -25.90 -44.37 7.99
N ILE A 120 -26.66 -45.02 7.10
CA ILE A 120 -26.56 -44.79 5.65
C ILE A 120 -27.00 -43.35 5.30
N GLU A 121 -28.09 -42.86 5.88
CA GLU A 121 -28.56 -41.48 5.66
C GLU A 121 -27.52 -40.45 6.07
N THR A 122 -26.82 -40.65 7.21
CA THR A 122 -25.73 -39.78 7.63
C THR A 122 -24.61 -39.75 6.58
N LYS A 123 -24.21 -40.93 6.06
CA LYS A 123 -23.19 -41.03 5.01
C LYS A 123 -23.62 -40.39 3.68
N ILE A 124 -24.92 -40.53 3.32
CA ILE A 124 -25.48 -39.86 2.14
C ILE A 124 -25.36 -38.34 2.28
N ASN A 125 -25.72 -37.82 3.46
CA ASN A 125 -25.61 -36.38 3.70
C ASN A 125 -24.16 -35.88 3.61
N ASP A 126 -23.22 -36.64 4.21
CA ASP A 126 -21.77 -36.29 4.14
C ASP A 126 -21.26 -36.28 2.69
N ILE A 127 -21.56 -37.36 1.92
CA ILE A 127 -21.14 -37.47 0.52
C ILE A 127 -21.82 -36.40 -0.36
N THR A 128 -23.09 -36.08 -0.08
CA THR A 128 -23.78 -34.99 -0.81
C THR A 128 -23.10 -33.64 -0.59
N ALA A 129 -22.75 -33.31 0.66
CA ALA A 129 -22.03 -32.10 0.97
C ALA A 129 -20.66 -32.04 0.29
N GLU A 130 -19.91 -33.17 0.26
CA GLU A 130 -18.64 -33.27 -0.47
C GLU A 130 -18.82 -33.04 -1.99
N ILE A 131 -19.84 -33.64 -2.59
CA ILE A 131 -20.17 -33.46 -4.02
C ILE A 131 -20.47 -31.99 -4.31
N GLU A 132 -21.31 -31.34 -3.50
CA GLU A 132 -21.67 -29.94 -3.69
C GLU A 132 -20.44 -29.01 -3.61
N GLN A 133 -19.58 -29.26 -2.63
CA GLN A 133 -18.32 -28.51 -2.49
C GLN A 133 -17.40 -28.70 -3.71
N MET A 134 -17.17 -29.93 -4.13
CA MET A 134 -16.34 -30.24 -5.30
C MET A 134 -16.95 -29.70 -6.60
N GLN A 135 -18.30 -29.80 -6.76
CA GLN A 135 -19.00 -29.22 -7.90
C GLN A 135 -18.83 -27.70 -7.97
N GLY A 136 -18.91 -27.04 -6.83
CA GLY A 136 -18.62 -25.59 -6.75
C GLY A 136 -17.19 -25.23 -7.17
N GLN A 137 -16.20 -26.05 -6.78
CA GLN A 137 -14.81 -25.90 -7.21
C GLN A 137 -14.64 -26.13 -8.72
N PHE A 138 -15.25 -27.19 -9.24
CA PHE A 138 -15.22 -27.54 -10.66
C PHE A 138 -15.84 -26.43 -11.52
N ASN A 139 -16.99 -25.92 -11.13
CA ASN A 139 -17.66 -24.84 -11.85
C ASN A 139 -16.84 -23.56 -11.88
N ARG A 140 -16.15 -23.21 -10.78
CA ARG A 140 -15.21 -22.06 -10.75
C ARG A 140 -14.03 -22.27 -11.67
N LEU A 141 -13.42 -23.46 -11.61
CA LEU A 141 -12.28 -23.81 -12.46
C LEU A 141 -12.65 -23.80 -13.95
N SER A 142 -13.81 -24.38 -14.30
CA SER A 142 -14.33 -24.34 -15.68
C SER A 142 -14.53 -22.91 -16.17
N LYS A 143 -15.15 -22.04 -15.36
CA LYS A 143 -15.33 -20.64 -15.73
C LYS A 143 -14.00 -19.91 -15.98
N GLN A 144 -12.96 -20.18 -15.17
CA GLN A 144 -11.63 -19.58 -15.35
C GLN A 144 -10.92 -20.11 -16.61
N ILE A 145 -11.22 -21.34 -17.04
CA ILE A 145 -10.71 -21.93 -18.29
C ILE A 145 -11.47 -21.33 -19.48
N ASP A 146 -12.78 -21.19 -19.39
CA ASP A 146 -13.65 -20.73 -20.47
C ASP A 146 -13.49 -19.23 -20.72
N TYR A 147 -13.27 -18.45 -19.66
CA TYR A 147 -13.07 -16.99 -19.70
C TYR A 147 -11.75 -16.58 -19.09
N SER A 148 -10.99 -15.82 -19.83
CA SER A 148 -9.76 -15.17 -19.38
C SER A 148 -10.09 -13.83 -18.75
N GLU A 149 -9.37 -13.50 -17.69
CA GLU A 149 -9.49 -12.21 -16.99
C GLU A 149 -8.43 -11.24 -17.49
N ILE A 150 -8.84 -10.02 -17.84
CA ILE A 150 -7.93 -8.94 -18.22
C ILE A 150 -8.14 -7.77 -17.27
N TYR A 151 -7.11 -7.48 -16.48
CA TYR A 151 -7.07 -6.32 -15.59
C TYR A 151 -6.58 -5.11 -16.38
N ILE A 152 -7.40 -4.09 -16.46
CA ILE A 152 -7.09 -2.84 -17.14
C ILE A 152 -6.97 -1.74 -16.11
N GLU A 153 -5.85 -1.06 -16.12
CA GLU A 153 -5.57 0.10 -15.30
C GLU A 153 -5.27 1.30 -16.20
N ALA A 154 -6.06 2.34 -16.13
CA ALA A 154 -5.87 3.55 -16.92
C ALA A 154 -5.59 4.74 -15.99
N HIS A 155 -4.55 5.49 -16.29
CA HIS A 155 -4.14 6.68 -15.54
C HIS A 155 -4.12 7.90 -16.45
N LEU A 156 -4.57 9.04 -15.89
CA LEU A 156 -4.30 10.33 -16.52
C LEU A 156 -2.80 10.63 -16.46
N PRO A 157 -2.22 11.29 -17.48
CA PRO A 157 -0.82 11.66 -17.47
C PRO A 157 -0.49 12.49 -16.23
N TYR A 158 0.64 12.18 -15.63
CA TYR A 158 1.12 12.96 -14.50
C TYR A 158 1.60 14.32 -15.01
N ASN A 159 0.77 15.35 -14.85
CA ASN A 159 1.16 16.72 -15.18
C ASN A 159 2.17 17.20 -14.14
N HIS A 160 3.45 17.00 -14.41
CA HIS A 160 4.53 17.65 -13.65
C HIS A 160 4.44 19.18 -13.63
N ALA A 161 3.57 19.77 -14.46
CA ALA A 161 3.32 21.21 -14.48
C ALA A 161 2.44 21.68 -13.31
N GLU A 162 1.53 20.83 -12.80
CA GLU A 162 0.71 21.20 -11.63
C GLU A 162 1.49 21.04 -10.31
N ASP A 163 2.44 20.09 -10.23
CA ASP A 163 3.33 19.93 -9.07
C ASP A 163 4.58 20.81 -9.15
N ARG A 164 4.88 21.39 -10.35
CA ARG A 164 5.87 22.47 -10.51
C ARG A 164 5.22 23.84 -10.55
N GLY A 165 4.03 23.99 -10.08
CA GLY A 165 3.63 25.28 -9.56
C GLY A 165 4.72 25.64 -8.56
N PHE A 166 5.62 26.56 -8.91
CA PHE A 166 6.33 27.35 -7.91
C PHE A 166 5.18 27.86 -7.05
N ILE A 167 4.92 27.14 -5.96
CA ILE A 167 4.14 27.69 -4.87
C ILE A 167 5.05 28.81 -4.41
N PHE A 168 4.84 30.02 -4.98
CA PHE A 168 5.31 31.20 -4.31
C PHE A 168 4.71 31.05 -2.92
N PRO A 169 5.54 30.79 -1.89
CA PRO A 169 5.02 30.81 -0.54
C PRO A 169 4.29 32.12 -0.47
N ASP A 170 3.05 32.12 -0.04
CA ASP A 170 2.21 33.30 0.01
C ASP A 170 3.11 34.41 0.57
N LEU A 171 3.49 35.37 -0.29
CA LEU A 171 4.54 36.37 0.03
C LEU A 171 4.15 37.08 1.31
N LYS A 172 2.85 37.10 1.61
CA LYS A 172 2.26 37.69 2.80
C LYS A 172 2.54 36.83 4.03
N SER A 173 2.37 35.49 3.96
CA SER A 173 2.65 34.58 5.10
C SER A 173 4.15 34.49 5.38
N ALA A 174 4.99 34.40 4.34
CA ALA A 174 6.45 34.43 4.48
C ALA A 174 6.95 35.75 5.05
N PHE A 175 6.33 36.89 4.68
CA PHE A 175 6.65 38.19 5.23
C PHE A 175 6.24 38.33 6.70
N ILE A 176 5.07 37.80 7.07
CA ILE A 176 4.63 37.78 8.45
C ILE A 176 5.57 36.93 9.32
N GLU A 177 5.91 35.74 8.87
CA GLU A 177 6.84 34.83 9.55
C GLU A 177 8.25 35.46 9.69
N PHE A 178 8.71 36.16 8.69
CA PHE A 178 9.95 36.95 8.76
C PHE A 178 9.86 38.06 9.80
N CYS A 179 8.75 38.82 9.80
CA CYS A 179 8.53 39.88 10.79
C CYS A 179 8.48 39.33 12.21
N GLU A 180 7.77 38.20 12.45
CA GLU A 180 7.73 37.55 13.76
C GLU A 180 9.10 37.09 14.21
N THR A 181 9.91 36.52 13.31
CA THR A 181 11.29 36.10 13.59
C THR A 181 12.17 37.31 13.98
N VAL A 182 12.04 38.41 13.26
CA VAL A 182 12.79 39.65 13.55
C VAL A 182 12.37 40.24 14.90
N VAL A 183 11.10 40.34 15.18
CA VAL A 183 10.58 40.82 16.47
C VAL A 183 11.05 39.91 17.61
N GLY A 184 10.98 38.59 17.44
CA GLY A 184 11.47 37.58 18.40
C GLY A 184 12.97 37.76 18.70
N PHE A 185 13.80 38.03 17.64
CA PHE A 185 15.22 38.30 17.80
C PHE A 185 15.46 39.54 18.63
N PHE A 186 14.80 40.67 18.32
CA PHE A 186 14.95 41.91 19.08
C PHE A 186 14.47 41.76 20.51
N THR A 187 13.40 41.06 20.76
CA THR A 187 12.87 40.78 22.10
C THR A 187 13.89 39.99 22.92
N ASN A 188 14.43 38.90 22.36
CA ASN A 188 15.46 38.11 23.03
C ASN A 188 16.74 38.94 23.28
N PHE A 189 17.14 39.78 22.33
CA PHE A 189 18.31 40.67 22.49
C PHE A 189 18.10 41.63 23.67
N VAL A 190 16.92 42.25 23.80
CA VAL A 190 16.58 43.11 24.93
C VAL A 190 16.66 42.37 26.27
N PHE A 191 16.14 41.14 26.34
CA PHE A 191 16.21 40.31 27.54
C PHE A 191 17.65 39.96 27.91
N VAL A 192 18.51 39.63 26.93
CA VAL A 192 19.94 39.36 27.17
C VAL A 192 20.65 40.60 27.73
N VAL A 193 20.40 41.80 27.17
CA VAL A 193 20.97 43.05 27.66
C VAL A 193 20.50 43.34 29.08
N LEU A 194 19.20 43.15 29.36
CA LEU A 194 18.63 43.31 30.71
C LEU A 194 19.28 42.34 31.71
N TYR A 195 19.48 41.08 31.30
CA TYR A 195 20.16 40.09 32.12
C TYR A 195 21.59 40.48 32.46
N ILE A 196 22.36 41.00 31.47
CA ILE A 196 23.72 41.48 31.67
C ILE A 196 23.71 42.69 32.62
N ILE A 197 22.81 43.62 32.51
CA ILE A 197 22.66 44.78 33.39
C ILE A 197 22.32 44.34 34.83
N ILE A 198 21.33 43.50 34.99
CA ILE A 198 20.83 43.10 36.33
C ILE A 198 21.83 42.21 37.08
N PHE A 199 22.48 41.28 36.38
CA PHE A 199 23.35 40.30 37.00
C PHE A 199 24.84 40.57 36.72
N GLY A 200 25.19 40.99 35.51
CA GLY A 200 26.59 41.21 35.11
C GLY A 200 27.23 42.37 35.83
N ILE A 201 26.55 43.51 35.93
CA ILE A 201 27.12 44.74 36.59
C ILE A 201 27.35 44.51 38.09
N PRO A 202 26.40 43.93 38.88
CA PRO A 202 26.65 43.65 40.28
C PRO A 202 27.80 42.66 40.50
N ILE A 203 27.90 41.61 39.65
CA ILE A 203 29.00 40.65 39.74
C ILE A 203 30.33 41.34 39.47
N LEU A 204 30.42 42.18 38.44
CA LEU A 204 31.61 42.95 38.14
C LEU A 204 32.00 43.90 39.28
N CYS A 205 31.01 44.55 39.91
CA CYS A 205 31.22 45.40 41.08
C CYS A 205 31.81 44.61 42.25
N VAL A 206 31.25 43.39 42.53
CA VAL A 206 31.76 42.50 43.60
C VAL A 206 33.19 42.04 43.29
N VAL A 207 33.48 41.63 42.05
CA VAL A 207 34.82 41.21 41.63
C VAL A 207 35.82 42.37 41.74
N PHE A 208 35.41 43.58 41.33
CA PHE A 208 36.23 44.79 41.44
C PHE A 208 36.49 45.16 42.91
N LEU A 209 35.48 45.05 43.78
CA LEU A 209 35.59 45.25 45.22
C LEU A 209 36.56 44.27 45.85
N LEU A 210 36.45 42.99 45.51
CA LEU A 210 37.37 41.92 45.97
C LEU A 210 38.78 42.18 45.47
N TYR A 211 38.97 42.58 44.20
CA TYR A 211 40.24 42.95 43.64
C TYR A 211 40.85 44.13 44.41
N TRP A 212 40.03 45.17 44.69
CA TRP A 212 40.45 46.36 45.41
C TRP A 212 40.84 46.09 46.85
N ILE A 213 40.12 45.17 47.56
CA ILE A 213 40.44 44.71 48.91
C ILE A 213 41.71 43.89 48.90
N CYS A 214 41.89 42.99 47.92
CA CYS A 214 43.08 42.12 47.85
C CYS A 214 44.36 42.86 47.44
N PHE A 215 44.29 43.75 46.43
CA PHE A 215 45.42 44.41 45.83
C PHE A 215 45.46 45.92 46.02
N GLY A 216 44.34 46.52 46.47
CA GLY A 216 44.26 47.96 46.69
C GLY A 216 45.01 48.45 48.00
N LYS A 217 44.68 49.68 48.42
CA LYS A 217 45.30 50.36 49.54
C LYS A 217 45.22 49.67 50.89
N ILE A 218 44.25 48.77 51.04
CA ILE A 218 44.04 47.95 52.25
C ILE A 218 44.94 46.70 52.24
N GLY A 219 45.36 46.22 51.08
CA GLY A 219 46.39 45.19 50.84
C GLY A 219 46.46 43.98 51.76
N VAL A 220 45.30 43.31 52.01
CA VAL A 220 45.23 42.17 52.94
C VAL A 220 46.19 41.05 52.52
N LEU A 221 46.29 40.75 51.25
CA LEU A 221 47.24 39.77 50.71
C LEU A 221 48.69 40.27 50.80
N ARG A 222 48.92 41.54 50.63
CA ARG A 222 50.29 42.19 50.76
C ARG A 222 50.76 42.17 52.21
N LYS A 223 49.88 42.32 53.20
CA LYS A 223 50.16 42.14 54.63
C LYS A 223 50.42 40.68 55.00
N LEU A 224 49.66 39.74 54.42
CA LEU A 224 49.84 38.29 54.65
C LEU A 224 51.15 37.78 54.02
N PHE A 225 51.47 38.15 52.80
CA PHE A 225 52.77 37.81 52.19
C PHE A 225 53.95 38.52 52.85
N GLY A 226 53.77 39.72 53.37
CA GLY A 226 54.76 40.41 54.17
C GLY A 226 55.05 39.66 55.48
N LYS A 227 54.06 39.17 56.16
CA LYS A 227 54.19 38.38 57.42
C LYS A 227 54.83 37.03 57.19
N ILE A 228 54.53 36.33 56.06
CA ILE A 228 55.17 35.08 55.69
C ILE A 228 56.64 35.24 55.31
N ARG A 229 57.02 36.41 54.69
CA ARG A 229 58.36 36.68 54.30
C ARG A 229 59.24 37.14 55.48
N ALA A 230 58.65 37.77 56.50
CA ALA A 230 59.36 38.13 57.76
C ALA A 230 59.65 36.89 58.62
N GLY A 231 58.70 35.90 58.71
CA GLY A 231 58.91 34.65 59.46
C GLY A 231 59.90 33.67 58.85
N LYS A 232 60.42 33.91 57.62
CA LYS A 232 61.44 33.07 56.96
C LYS A 232 62.84 33.61 57.05
N LYS A 233 63.04 34.73 57.81
CA LYS A 233 64.37 35.34 58.10
C LYS A 233 64.87 35.05 59.51
N GLU A 234 64.09 34.30 60.34
CA GLU A 234 64.50 33.85 61.64
C GLU A 234 64.54 32.34 61.73
N LYS A 235 65.19 31.65 60.80
CA LYS A 235 65.72 30.32 60.97
C LYS A 235 66.98 30.17 60.17
#